data_93e8ef03ab7d147cbcf2c504424c71f9
#
_entry.id   93e8ef03ab7d147cbcf2c504424c71f9
#
_cell.length_a   1.000
_cell.length_b   1.000
_cell.length_c   1.000
_cell.angle_alpha   90.00
_cell.angle_beta   90.00
_cell.angle_gamma   90.00
#
_symmetry.space_group_name_H-M   'P 1'
#
loop_
_entity.id
_entity.type
_entity.pdbx_description
1 polymer ?
#
loop_
_entity_poly.entity_id
_entity_poly.type
_entity_poly.pdbx_seq_one_letter_code
_entity_poly.pdbx_strand_id
1 'polypeptide(L)'
;ADDAHRDLLGVLGGGVALQFPTGTAAAPDDSALLVLGTRGDDDAMRLRAGEALSHLSLTATAMGLASCPLTEPLDDIRSSLALACEVFDGEAHPQALIRVGLAPSGDDPLPTTQRRSVNEVTVWAESR
;
A
#
# COMPACT_ATOMS: atom_id res chain seq x y z
N ALA A 1 18.44 11.49 4.41
CA ALA A 1 17.04 11.12 4.21
C ALA A 1 16.90 9.86 3.33
N ASP A 2 17.85 9.64 2.43
CA ASP A 2 17.81 8.54 1.45
C ASP A 2 18.24 7.18 2.05
N ASP A 3 19.11 7.19 3.04
CA ASP A 3 19.58 5.95 3.68
C ASP A 3 18.54 5.30 4.59
N ALA A 4 17.78 6.09 5.34
CA ALA A 4 16.72 5.55 6.21
C ALA A 4 15.60 4.86 5.40
N HIS A 5 15.36 5.34 4.17
CA HIS A 5 14.37 4.77 3.26
C HIS A 5 14.81 3.41 2.71
N ARG A 6 16.11 3.26 2.42
CA ARG A 6 16.69 1.98 1.97
C ARG A 6 16.75 0.95 3.08
N ASP A 7 17.03 1.39 4.32
CA ASP A 7 17.10 0.51 5.48
C ASP A 7 15.72 -0.04 5.87
N LEU A 8 14.65 0.76 5.78
CA LEU A 8 13.27 0.28 6.00
C LEU A 8 12.87 -0.78 4.98
N LEU A 9 13.19 -0.59 3.71
CA LEU A 9 12.95 -1.60 2.67
C LEU A 9 13.80 -2.86 2.87
N GLY A 10 15.00 -2.73 3.42
CA GLY A 10 15.87 -3.85 3.79
C GLY A 10 15.33 -4.66 4.97
N VAL A 11 14.76 -4.01 5.98
CA VAL A 11 14.14 -4.66 7.13
C VAL A 11 12.82 -5.33 6.75
N LEU A 12 12.02 -4.71 5.89
CA LEU A 12 10.77 -5.26 5.36
C LEU A 12 11.01 -6.37 4.32
N GLY A 13 12.18 -6.39 3.68
CA GLY A 13 12.55 -7.31 2.60
C GLY A 13 13.14 -8.65 3.04
N GLY A 14 13.16 -8.96 4.32
CA GLY A 14 13.73 -10.20 4.87
C GLY A 14 12.97 -11.48 4.54
N GLY A 15 12.56 -11.69 3.29
CA GLY A 15 11.95 -12.92 2.84
C GLY A 15 11.11 -12.84 1.56
N VAL A 16 10.67 -11.69 1.16
CA VAL A 16 9.99 -11.51 -0.13
C VAL A 16 10.85 -10.58 -0.98
N ALA A 17 11.76 -11.18 -1.75
CA ALA A 17 12.29 -10.50 -2.92
C ALA A 17 11.11 -10.27 -3.87
N LEU A 18 10.52 -9.09 -3.85
CA LEU A 18 9.77 -8.60 -4.99
C LEU A 18 10.78 -8.52 -6.13
N GLN A 19 10.92 -9.61 -6.88
CA GLN A 19 11.64 -9.62 -8.13
C GLN A 19 10.81 -8.80 -9.11
N PHE A 20 11.08 -7.50 -9.12
CA PHE A 20 10.75 -6.72 -10.30
C PHE A 20 11.57 -7.29 -11.46
N PRO A 21 10.98 -7.47 -12.64
CA PRO A 21 11.73 -7.93 -13.80
C PRO A 21 12.96 -7.02 -13.96
N THR A 22 14.14 -7.57 -13.79
CA THR A 22 15.41 -6.91 -14.05
C THR A 22 15.52 -6.71 -15.55
N GLY A 23 15.05 -5.60 -16.07
CA GLY A 23 14.99 -5.40 -17.51
C GLY A 23 15.02 -3.96 -18.01
N THR A 24 15.22 -2.98 -17.14
CA THR A 24 15.57 -1.61 -17.55
C THR A 24 16.11 -0.89 -16.32
N ALA A 25 17.17 -0.11 -16.49
CA ALA A 25 17.66 0.78 -15.43
C ALA A 25 16.44 1.57 -14.89
N ALA A 26 16.02 1.25 -13.66
CA ALA A 26 14.91 1.93 -13.05
C ALA A 26 15.23 3.43 -13.02
N ALA A 27 14.37 4.23 -13.60
CA ALA A 27 14.39 5.67 -13.39
C ALA A 27 14.40 5.92 -11.86
N PRO A 28 15.06 7.00 -11.38
CA PRO A 28 15.05 7.32 -9.96
C PRO A 28 13.61 7.28 -9.46
N ASP A 29 13.39 6.51 -8.39
CA ASP A 29 12.07 6.34 -7.82
C ASP A 29 11.74 7.56 -6.95
N ASP A 30 11.07 8.54 -7.53
CA ASP A 30 10.62 9.75 -6.87
C ASP A 30 9.34 9.54 -6.04
N SER A 31 8.96 8.30 -5.76
CA SER A 31 7.80 8.01 -4.94
C SER A 31 8.09 8.17 -3.44
N ALA A 32 7.09 8.61 -2.70
CA ALA A 32 7.08 8.62 -1.24
C ALA A 32 6.40 7.36 -0.71
N LEU A 33 6.99 6.75 0.32
CA LEU A 33 6.33 5.70 1.10
C LEU A 33 5.75 6.33 2.37
N LEU A 34 4.45 6.23 2.53
CA LEU A 34 3.71 6.70 3.68
C LEU A 34 3.28 5.52 4.54
N VAL A 35 3.33 5.66 5.85
CA VAL A 35 2.83 4.66 6.80
C VAL A 35 1.62 5.25 7.51
N LEU A 36 0.51 4.55 7.45
CA LEU A 36 -0.72 4.90 8.14
C LEU A 36 -0.80 4.11 9.44
N GLY A 37 -0.91 4.80 10.56
CA GLY A 37 -1.04 4.19 11.88
C GLY A 37 -2.25 4.71 12.65
N THR A 38 -2.71 3.92 13.61
CA THR A 38 -3.78 4.24 14.54
C THR A 38 -3.34 4.05 15.99
N ARG A 39 -3.96 4.76 16.93
CA ARG A 39 -3.63 4.64 18.37
C ARG A 39 -4.01 3.29 18.97
N GLY A 40 -5.00 2.61 18.41
CA GLY A 40 -5.46 1.29 18.81
C GLY A 40 -5.52 0.36 17.61
N ASP A 41 -5.71 -0.94 17.87
CA ASP A 41 -5.79 -1.97 16.85
C ASP A 41 -7.10 -2.78 16.98
N ASP A 42 -8.18 -2.10 17.31
CA ASP A 42 -9.52 -2.66 17.29
C ASP A 42 -10.21 -2.48 15.92
N ASP A 43 -11.33 -3.14 15.71
CA ASP A 43 -12.06 -3.13 14.45
C ASP A 43 -12.51 -1.72 14.02
N ALA A 44 -12.84 -0.85 14.98
CA ALA A 44 -13.23 0.52 14.69
C ALA A 44 -12.02 1.33 14.18
N MET A 45 -10.85 1.12 14.75
CA MET A 45 -9.62 1.78 14.31
C MET A 45 -9.16 1.27 12.95
N ARG A 46 -9.30 -0.03 12.69
CA ARG A 46 -9.02 -0.63 11.37
C ARG A 46 -9.95 -0.08 10.30
N LEU A 47 -11.23 0.08 10.60
CA LEU A 47 -12.19 0.69 9.68
C LEU A 47 -11.82 2.14 9.37
N ARG A 48 -11.47 2.94 10.38
CA ARG A 48 -11.01 4.32 10.19
C ARG A 48 -9.71 4.41 9.38
N ALA A 49 -8.80 3.46 9.57
CA ALA A 49 -7.60 3.37 8.75
C ALA A 49 -7.95 3.11 7.27
N GLY A 50 -8.91 2.24 7.00
CA GLY A 50 -9.41 1.98 5.65
C GLY A 50 -10.05 3.22 5.01
N GLU A 51 -10.85 3.98 5.77
CA GLU A 51 -11.42 5.26 5.32
C GLU A 51 -10.32 6.26 4.96
N ALA A 52 -9.31 6.41 5.84
CA ALA A 52 -8.19 7.31 5.60
C ALA A 52 -7.35 6.89 4.39
N LEU A 53 -7.09 5.59 4.22
CA LEU A 53 -6.39 5.05 3.07
C LEU A 53 -7.13 5.32 1.75
N SER A 54 -8.46 5.13 1.76
CA SER A 54 -9.32 5.45 0.61
C SER A 54 -9.27 6.94 0.28
N HIS A 55 -9.40 7.80 1.28
CA HIS A 55 -9.32 9.24 1.10
C HIS A 55 -7.97 9.68 0.51
N LEU A 56 -6.87 9.12 1.03
CA LEU A 56 -5.52 9.40 0.56
C LEU A 56 -5.35 8.98 -0.92
N SER A 57 -5.82 7.80 -1.29
CA SER A 57 -5.74 7.29 -2.66
C SER A 57 -6.54 8.15 -3.65
N LEU A 58 -7.74 8.57 -3.26
CA LEU A 58 -8.57 9.46 -4.07
C LEU A 58 -7.93 10.85 -4.21
N THR A 59 -7.34 11.37 -3.15
CA THR A 59 -6.63 12.65 -3.17
C THR A 59 -5.41 12.58 -4.07
N ALA A 60 -4.61 11.52 -3.98
CA ALA A 60 -3.47 11.30 -4.87
C ALA A 60 -3.91 11.28 -6.34
N THR A 61 -4.98 10.56 -6.65
CA THR A 61 -5.56 10.52 -8.00
C THR A 61 -6.02 11.91 -8.47
N ALA A 62 -6.68 12.69 -7.61
CA ALA A 62 -7.10 14.05 -7.93
C ALA A 62 -5.91 15.00 -8.20
N MET A 63 -4.77 14.72 -7.59
CA MET A 63 -3.50 15.44 -7.83
C MET A 63 -2.72 14.93 -9.06
N GLY A 64 -3.23 13.94 -9.78
CA GLY A 64 -2.53 13.31 -10.91
C GLY A 64 -1.40 12.37 -10.50
N LEU A 65 -1.41 11.90 -9.25
CA LEU A 65 -0.43 10.95 -8.73
C LEU A 65 -0.97 9.52 -8.77
N ALA A 66 -0.07 8.56 -8.94
CA ALA A 66 -0.35 7.15 -8.75
C ALA A 66 -0.18 6.78 -7.28
N SER A 67 -0.97 5.83 -6.81
CA SER A 67 -0.86 5.27 -5.46
C SER A 67 -0.93 3.76 -5.48
N CYS A 68 -0.18 3.12 -4.57
CA CYS A 68 -0.12 1.68 -4.42
C CYS A 68 -0.15 1.33 -2.93
N PRO A 69 -1.30 0.91 -2.38
CA PRO A 69 -1.39 0.38 -1.03
C PRO A 69 -0.63 -0.95 -0.90
N LEU A 70 0.10 -1.09 0.20
CA LEU A 70 0.90 -2.27 0.54
C LEU A 70 0.54 -2.68 1.97
N THR A 71 -0.12 -3.80 2.13
CA THR A 71 -0.48 -4.36 3.45
C THR A 71 0.30 -5.61 3.80
N GLU A 72 0.80 -6.32 2.79
CA GLU A 72 1.54 -7.57 2.94
C GLU A 72 2.71 -7.50 3.95
N PRO A 73 3.52 -6.41 4.01
CA PRO A 73 4.58 -6.32 5.02
C PRO A 73 4.08 -6.29 6.46
N LEU A 74 2.80 -5.99 6.69
CA LEU A 74 2.18 -5.94 8.02
C LEU A 74 1.68 -7.29 8.50
N ASP A 75 1.60 -8.29 7.62
CA ASP A 75 1.23 -9.66 7.96
C ASP A 75 2.33 -10.35 8.78
N ASP A 76 3.57 -9.87 8.67
CA ASP A 76 4.67 -10.31 9.52
C ASP A 76 4.77 -9.43 10.78
N ILE A 77 4.64 -10.07 11.95
CA ILE A 77 4.66 -9.39 13.24
C ILE A 77 5.96 -8.60 13.51
N ARG A 78 7.09 -9.08 12.99
CA ARG A 78 8.38 -8.42 13.19
C ARG A 78 8.46 -7.12 12.40
N SER A 79 8.00 -7.14 11.15
CA SER A 79 7.93 -5.97 10.28
C SER A 79 6.96 -4.94 10.83
N SER A 80 5.80 -5.38 11.32
CA SER A 80 4.81 -4.51 11.94
C SER A 80 5.35 -3.84 13.21
N LEU A 81 6.03 -4.59 14.09
CA LEU A 81 6.66 -4.04 15.29
C LEU A 81 7.82 -3.09 14.96
N ALA A 82 8.63 -3.42 13.96
CA ALA A 82 9.71 -2.54 13.52
C ALA A 82 9.16 -1.20 13.03
N LEU A 83 8.12 -1.20 12.20
CA LEU A 83 7.44 0.02 11.75
C LEU A 83 6.82 0.81 12.92
N ALA A 84 6.19 0.13 13.89
CA ALA A 84 5.65 0.80 15.06
C ALA A 84 6.73 1.54 15.85
N CYS A 85 7.89 0.91 16.05
CA CYS A 85 9.01 1.52 16.76
C CYS A 85 9.70 2.62 15.95
N GLU A 86 10.01 2.36 14.68
CA GLU A 86 10.82 3.24 13.83
C GLU A 86 10.06 4.50 13.38
N VAL A 87 8.76 4.38 13.13
CA VAL A 87 7.95 5.46 12.56
C VAL A 87 7.09 6.16 13.62
N PHE A 88 6.64 5.42 14.62
CA PHE A 88 5.67 5.92 15.60
C PHE A 88 6.18 5.89 17.04
N ASP A 89 7.46 5.63 17.27
CA ASP A 89 8.06 5.50 18.62
C ASP A 89 7.33 4.48 19.52
N GLY A 90 6.66 3.49 18.92
CA GLY A 90 5.84 2.51 19.62
C GLY A 90 4.45 3.01 20.05
N GLU A 91 4.07 4.25 19.71
CA GLU A 91 2.82 4.87 20.17
C GLU A 91 1.62 4.63 19.24
N ALA A 92 1.83 3.99 18.09
CA ALA A 92 0.77 3.67 17.14
C ALA A 92 0.95 2.28 16.52
N HIS A 93 -0.16 1.74 16.03
CA HIS A 93 -0.25 0.47 15.32
C HIS A 93 -0.24 0.74 13.82
N PRO A 94 0.75 0.27 13.05
CA PRO A 94 0.77 0.37 11.60
C PRO A 94 -0.43 -0.39 11.00
N GLN A 95 -1.18 0.26 10.12
CA GLN A 95 -2.39 -0.29 9.50
C GLN A 95 -2.24 -0.48 7.99
N ALA A 96 -1.47 0.36 7.34
CA ALA A 96 -1.17 0.27 5.93
C ALA A 96 0.10 1.04 5.58
N LEU A 97 0.78 0.58 4.55
CA LEU A 97 1.76 1.38 3.83
C LEU A 97 1.13 1.79 2.49
N ILE A 98 1.47 2.97 2.01
CA ILE A 98 1.04 3.42 0.70
C ILE A 98 2.18 4.14 0.01
N ARG A 99 2.45 3.72 -1.20
CA ARG A 99 3.41 4.34 -2.08
C ARG A 99 2.69 5.34 -2.97
N VAL A 100 3.17 6.58 -3.02
CA VAL A 100 2.57 7.66 -3.81
C VAL A 100 3.66 8.33 -4.64
N GLY A 101 3.41 8.52 -5.92
CA GLY A 101 4.37 9.14 -6.82
C GLY A 101 3.79 9.40 -8.19
N LEU A 102 4.64 9.84 -9.12
CA LEU A 102 4.22 10.01 -10.51
C LEU A 102 3.93 8.63 -11.13
N ALA A 103 2.90 8.57 -11.96
CA ALA A 103 2.64 7.38 -12.75
C ALA A 103 3.83 7.11 -13.69
N PRO A 104 4.21 5.84 -13.90
CA PRO A 104 5.27 5.53 -14.85
C PRO A 104 4.91 6.09 -16.23
N SER A 105 5.84 6.83 -16.83
CA SER A 105 5.72 7.30 -18.21
C SER A 105 6.06 6.13 -19.12
N GLY A 106 5.06 5.37 -19.52
CA GLY A 106 5.22 4.29 -20.50
C GLY A 106 4.15 4.40 -21.56
N ASP A 107 4.56 4.25 -22.83
CA ASP A 107 3.64 4.22 -23.97
C ASP A 107 2.81 2.93 -24.04
N ASP A 108 3.10 1.97 -23.15
CA ASP A 108 2.41 0.68 -23.13
C ASP A 108 1.40 0.65 -21.97
N PRO A 109 0.10 0.77 -22.24
CA PRO A 109 -0.91 0.73 -21.18
C PRO A 109 -0.87 -0.65 -20.52
N LEU A 110 -0.86 -0.66 -19.19
CA LEU A 110 -0.96 -1.90 -18.43
C LEU A 110 -2.19 -2.71 -18.92
N PRO A 111 -2.05 -4.04 -19.09
CA PRO A 111 -3.18 -4.85 -19.52
C PRO A 111 -4.34 -4.71 -18.53
N THR A 112 -5.52 -4.43 -19.07
CA THR A 112 -6.74 -4.34 -18.25
C THR A 112 -7.09 -5.70 -17.67
N THR A 113 -7.25 -5.75 -16.35
CA THR A 113 -7.77 -6.94 -15.68
C THR A 113 -9.25 -7.11 -16.04
N GLN A 114 -9.59 -8.22 -16.68
CA GLN A 114 -10.98 -8.52 -16.99
C GLN A 114 -11.79 -8.72 -15.70
N ARG A 115 -12.96 -8.12 -15.64
CA ARG A 115 -13.91 -8.31 -14.55
C ARG A 115 -14.94 -9.36 -14.96
N ARG A 116 -15.31 -10.25 -14.05
CA ARG A 116 -16.44 -11.14 -14.23
C ARG A 116 -17.73 -10.32 -14.37
N SER A 117 -18.70 -10.86 -15.11
CA SER A 117 -19.99 -10.19 -15.25
C SER A 117 -20.72 -10.11 -13.90
N VAL A 118 -21.60 -9.11 -13.75
CA VAL A 118 -22.39 -8.95 -12.51
C VAL A 118 -23.18 -10.20 -12.21
N ASN A 119 -23.77 -10.85 -13.23
CA ASN A 119 -24.56 -12.04 -13.07
C ASN A 119 -23.78 -13.27 -12.57
N GLU A 120 -22.47 -13.32 -12.84
CA GLU A 120 -21.62 -14.41 -12.34
C GLU A 120 -21.20 -14.24 -10.87
N VAL A 121 -21.24 -13.02 -10.35
CA VAL A 121 -20.73 -12.68 -9.01
C VAL A 121 -21.83 -12.25 -8.05
N THR A 122 -23.09 -12.17 -8.50
CA THR A 122 -24.22 -11.71 -7.69
C THR A 122 -25.26 -12.81 -7.56
N VAL A 123 -25.63 -13.08 -6.33
CA VAL A 123 -26.80 -13.92 -6.02
C VAL A 123 -27.93 -12.98 -5.59
N TRP A 124 -29.02 -12.98 -6.36
CA TRP A 124 -30.19 -12.17 -6.04
C TRP A 124 -31.06 -12.92 -5.02
N ALA A 125 -31.35 -12.26 -3.90
CA ALA A 125 -32.33 -12.80 -2.96
C ALA A 125 -33.72 -12.75 -3.61
N GLU A 126 -34.41 -13.88 -3.61
CA GLU A 126 -35.86 -13.91 -4.01
C GLU A 126 -36.63 -13.11 -2.96
N SER A 127 -37.35 -12.08 -3.42
CA SER A 127 -38.31 -11.36 -2.56
C SER A 127 -39.48 -12.31 -2.23
N ARG A 128 -39.65 -12.59 -0.94
CA ARG A 128 -40.82 -13.27 -0.41
C ARG A 128 -42.03 -12.35 -0.40
#